data_a0583c2e43a98b2725af96fe4e9adf4c
#
_entry.id   a0583c2e43a98b2725af96fe4e9adf4c
#
_cell.length_a   1.000
_cell.length_b   1.000
_cell.length_c   1.000
_cell.angle_alpha   90.00
_cell.angle_beta   90.00
_cell.angle_gamma   90.00
#
_symmetry.space_group_name_H-M   'P 1'
#
loop_
_entity.id
_entity.type
_entity.pdbx_description
1 polymer ?
#
loop_
_entity_poly.entity_id
_entity_poly.type
_entity_poly.pdbx_seq_one_letter_code
_entity_poly.pdbx_strand_id
1 'polypeptide(L)'
;MQVRIISFTDRGQQLAELLADRLCGTATRCGRECSLSEWVRDAFDSADALIYVGAVGICVRTIAPYIKSKTRDPAVVVIDETGRYVIPVLSGHLGGANDLARRIARLTGAEPVITTATDLAHAFSVDAWARIQGCAVENPGRIKYVSSKILSGDDIVIVSDFPISGEVPEHVIVRVFRDAESRNACVRGRNCCPGMYGSIDERDERAACEAEDSDAASGKADDSVAHEGIDERDERAACEAEDADAVLTICHRDTVNVQILRIVPRIVCAGVGCRRGIPARNIENAIRRAFEEACISENALCGIFSIDIKADEEGLREFCESRRLPFVTFSAEDLMSVTGTFTQSAFVKEITGVDNVCERSAVLGAGSDCEDSLIFRKHVYDGVTVALAVRSFAPDFRWTE
;
A
#
# COMPACT_ATOMS: atom_id res chain seq x y z
N MET A 1 -8.08 -6.14 -12.09
CA MET A 1 -9.18 -5.15 -11.90
C MET A 1 -10.48 -5.79 -12.35
N GLN A 2 -11.43 -5.97 -11.45
CA GLN A 2 -12.75 -6.51 -11.75
C GLN A 2 -13.66 -5.38 -12.23
N VAL A 3 -14.00 -5.36 -13.52
CA VAL A 3 -14.83 -4.33 -14.15
C VAL A 3 -16.24 -4.85 -14.39
N ARG A 4 -17.26 -4.13 -13.90
CA ARG A 4 -18.66 -4.44 -14.12
C ARG A 4 -19.29 -3.30 -14.94
N ILE A 5 -20.00 -3.66 -16.01
CA ILE A 5 -20.59 -2.71 -16.96
C ILE A 5 -22.09 -2.96 -17.05
N ILE A 6 -22.89 -1.90 -17.01
CA ILE A 6 -24.35 -1.99 -17.17
C ILE A 6 -24.84 -1.08 -18.29
N SER A 7 -25.79 -1.56 -19.07
CA SER A 7 -26.47 -0.82 -20.14
C SER A 7 -27.98 -0.86 -20.02
N PHE A 8 -28.68 0.05 -20.69
CA PHE A 8 -30.13 0.23 -20.61
C PHE A 8 -30.85 0.10 -21.96
N THR A 9 -30.13 0.19 -23.07
CA THR A 9 -30.65 0.11 -24.44
C THR A 9 -29.88 -0.93 -25.24
N ASP A 10 -30.42 -1.40 -26.36
CA ASP A 10 -29.70 -2.37 -27.20
C ASP A 10 -28.45 -1.77 -27.84
N ARG A 11 -28.47 -0.45 -28.15
CA ARG A 11 -27.29 0.27 -28.61
C ARG A 11 -26.23 0.36 -27.51
N GLY A 12 -26.66 0.71 -26.30
CA GLY A 12 -25.76 0.76 -25.14
C GLY A 12 -25.17 -0.61 -24.80
N GLN A 13 -25.91 -1.71 -25.04
CA GLN A 13 -25.41 -3.06 -24.83
C GLN A 13 -24.24 -3.40 -25.78
N GLN A 14 -24.33 -3.02 -27.05
CA GLN A 14 -23.24 -3.23 -28.01
C GLN A 14 -21.96 -2.51 -27.54
N LEU A 15 -22.08 -1.28 -27.03
CA LEU A 15 -20.95 -0.54 -26.49
C LEU A 15 -20.44 -1.19 -25.20
N ALA A 16 -21.32 -1.65 -24.32
CA ALA A 16 -20.96 -2.34 -23.09
C ALA A 16 -20.17 -3.64 -23.35
N GLU A 17 -20.58 -4.43 -24.33
CA GLU A 17 -19.89 -5.66 -24.75
C GLU A 17 -18.51 -5.37 -25.32
N LEU A 18 -18.38 -4.35 -26.17
CA LEU A 18 -17.08 -3.91 -26.70
C LEU A 18 -16.13 -3.49 -25.56
N LEU A 19 -16.64 -2.73 -24.58
CA LEU A 19 -15.83 -2.31 -23.43
C LEU A 19 -15.48 -3.50 -22.52
N ALA A 20 -16.39 -4.46 -22.35
CA ALA A 20 -16.14 -5.67 -21.54
C ALA A 20 -14.99 -6.50 -22.15
N ASP A 21 -14.99 -6.69 -23.47
CA ASP A 21 -13.90 -7.37 -24.17
C ASP A 21 -12.55 -6.65 -23.96
N ARG A 22 -12.53 -5.34 -24.16
CA ARG A 22 -11.29 -4.53 -24.09
C ARG A 22 -10.74 -4.30 -22.67
N LEU A 23 -11.62 -4.37 -21.66
CA LEU A 23 -11.27 -4.12 -20.26
C LEU A 23 -11.21 -5.42 -19.42
N CYS A 24 -11.44 -6.59 -20.04
CA CYS A 24 -11.58 -7.89 -19.39
C CYS A 24 -12.66 -7.82 -18.27
N GLY A 25 -13.81 -7.21 -18.58
CA GLY A 25 -14.92 -7.02 -17.68
C GLY A 25 -16.15 -7.86 -18.03
N THR A 26 -17.26 -7.58 -17.34
CA THR A 26 -18.54 -8.25 -17.59
C THR A 26 -19.62 -7.21 -17.92
N ALA A 27 -20.26 -7.34 -19.09
CA ALA A 27 -21.40 -6.51 -19.50
C ALA A 27 -22.71 -7.16 -19.08
N THR A 28 -23.64 -6.36 -18.58
CA THR A 28 -24.97 -6.77 -18.12
C THR A 28 -26.03 -5.86 -18.73
N ARG A 29 -27.11 -6.45 -19.27
CA ARG A 29 -28.25 -5.71 -19.80
C ARG A 29 -29.33 -5.56 -18.74
N CYS A 30 -29.51 -4.34 -18.24
CA CYS A 30 -30.56 -4.02 -17.24
C CYS A 30 -31.97 -4.34 -17.77
N GLY A 31 -32.79 -4.95 -16.94
CA GLY A 31 -34.17 -5.32 -17.25
C GLY A 31 -34.31 -6.62 -18.08
N ARG A 32 -33.22 -7.20 -18.56
CA ARG A 32 -33.19 -8.55 -19.20
C ARG A 32 -32.56 -9.58 -18.28
N GLU A 33 -31.43 -9.26 -17.69
CA GLU A 33 -30.62 -10.18 -16.87
C GLU A 33 -30.83 -9.96 -15.37
N CYS A 34 -30.97 -8.70 -14.95
CA CYS A 34 -31.21 -8.33 -13.56
C CYS A 34 -31.90 -6.96 -13.46
N SER A 35 -32.40 -6.62 -12.28
CA SER A 35 -32.79 -5.26 -11.95
C SER A 35 -31.56 -4.40 -11.65
N LEU A 36 -31.69 -3.08 -11.87
CA LEU A 36 -30.61 -2.13 -11.60
C LEU A 36 -30.19 -2.12 -10.11
N SER A 37 -31.17 -2.24 -9.21
CA SER A 37 -30.93 -2.26 -7.76
C SER A 37 -30.16 -3.51 -7.29
N GLU A 38 -30.46 -4.67 -7.86
CA GLU A 38 -29.73 -5.91 -7.59
C GLU A 38 -28.30 -5.79 -8.11
N TRP A 39 -28.14 -5.35 -9.36
CA TRP A 39 -26.83 -5.21 -9.97
C TRP A 39 -25.92 -4.27 -9.17
N VAL A 40 -26.41 -3.08 -8.78
CA VAL A 40 -25.62 -2.09 -8.03
C VAL A 40 -25.23 -2.64 -6.66
N ARG A 41 -26.16 -3.26 -5.93
CA ARG A 41 -25.88 -3.85 -4.62
C ARG A 41 -24.73 -4.87 -4.69
N ASP A 42 -24.79 -5.75 -5.70
CA ASP A 42 -23.82 -6.83 -5.84
C ASP A 42 -22.47 -6.34 -6.39
N ALA A 43 -22.50 -5.33 -7.27
CA ALA A 43 -21.29 -4.82 -7.93
C ALA A 43 -20.52 -3.79 -7.10
N PHE A 44 -21.20 -2.95 -6.31
CA PHE A 44 -20.56 -1.82 -5.64
C PHE A 44 -19.54 -2.23 -4.58
N ASP A 45 -19.78 -3.30 -3.84
CA ASP A 45 -18.86 -3.81 -2.82
C ASP A 45 -17.84 -4.83 -3.39
N SER A 46 -18.13 -5.44 -4.56
CA SER A 46 -17.30 -6.51 -5.11
C SER A 46 -16.36 -6.10 -6.24
N ALA A 47 -16.76 -5.10 -7.06
CA ALA A 47 -15.97 -4.67 -8.20
C ALA A 47 -14.94 -3.58 -7.85
N ASP A 48 -13.89 -3.49 -8.66
CA ASP A 48 -12.93 -2.38 -8.62
C ASP A 48 -13.43 -1.18 -9.42
N ALA A 49 -14.24 -1.44 -10.48
CA ALA A 49 -14.79 -0.39 -11.33
C ALA A 49 -16.19 -0.71 -11.84
N LEU A 50 -17.05 0.31 -11.85
CA LEU A 50 -18.40 0.29 -12.41
C LEU A 50 -18.47 1.22 -13.61
N ILE A 51 -18.98 0.74 -14.74
CA ILE A 51 -19.22 1.53 -15.94
C ILE A 51 -20.71 1.51 -16.26
N TYR A 52 -21.31 2.68 -16.33
CA TYR A 52 -22.68 2.87 -16.76
C TYR A 52 -22.70 3.36 -18.21
N VAL A 53 -23.32 2.59 -19.10
CA VAL A 53 -23.58 3.00 -20.48
C VAL A 53 -24.98 3.60 -20.54
N GLY A 54 -25.08 4.92 -20.34
CA GLY A 54 -26.36 5.61 -20.26
C GLY A 54 -26.28 6.99 -19.58
N ALA A 55 -27.38 7.44 -18.98
CA ALA A 55 -27.48 8.77 -18.40
C ALA A 55 -26.80 8.86 -17.01
N VAL A 56 -26.02 9.94 -16.79
CA VAL A 56 -25.36 10.23 -15.49
C VAL A 56 -26.35 10.24 -14.32
N GLY A 57 -27.56 10.80 -14.52
CA GLY A 57 -28.57 10.87 -13.46
C GLY A 57 -29.05 9.50 -12.97
N ILE A 58 -29.05 8.47 -13.83
CA ILE A 58 -29.34 7.08 -13.41
C ILE A 58 -28.24 6.58 -12.51
N CYS A 59 -26.99 6.74 -12.93
CA CYS A 59 -25.81 6.33 -12.14
C CYS A 59 -25.85 6.97 -10.75
N VAL A 60 -25.93 8.31 -10.68
CA VAL A 60 -25.88 9.05 -9.41
C VAL A 60 -26.96 8.58 -8.43
N ARG A 61 -28.23 8.43 -8.89
CA ARG A 61 -29.32 7.99 -8.02
C ARG A 61 -29.13 6.58 -7.50
N THR A 62 -28.54 5.70 -8.30
CA THR A 62 -28.39 4.28 -7.92
C THR A 62 -27.20 4.03 -7.02
N ILE A 63 -26.09 4.77 -7.17
CA ILE A 63 -24.92 4.59 -6.31
C ILE A 63 -25.03 5.36 -4.99
N ALA A 64 -25.81 6.44 -4.92
CA ALA A 64 -25.89 7.32 -3.76
C ALA A 64 -26.08 6.59 -2.41
N PRO A 65 -26.92 5.55 -2.27
CA PRO A 65 -27.09 4.83 -1.01
C PRO A 65 -25.88 4.00 -0.57
N TYR A 66 -24.94 3.72 -1.48
CA TYR A 66 -23.80 2.84 -1.26
C TYR A 66 -22.49 3.59 -1.02
N ILE A 67 -22.42 4.88 -1.29
CA ILE A 67 -21.22 5.70 -1.16
C ILE A 67 -20.77 5.76 0.30
N LYS A 68 -19.53 5.36 0.57
CA LYS A 68 -18.91 5.31 1.90
C LYS A 68 -17.73 6.26 2.02
N SER A 69 -16.70 6.05 1.20
CA SER A 69 -15.48 6.87 1.22
C SER A 69 -14.66 6.73 -0.07
N LYS A 70 -13.90 7.76 -0.40
CA LYS A 70 -13.01 7.77 -1.58
C LYS A 70 -11.89 6.70 -1.55
N THR A 71 -11.66 6.05 -0.42
CA THR A 71 -10.64 5.00 -0.26
C THR A 71 -11.20 3.59 -0.39
N ARG A 72 -12.53 3.43 -0.35
CA ARG A 72 -13.21 2.12 -0.40
C ARG A 72 -14.11 1.97 -1.60
N ASP A 73 -14.71 3.10 -2.04
CA ASP A 73 -15.67 3.10 -3.12
C ASP A 73 -14.99 2.79 -4.45
N PRO A 74 -15.61 1.97 -5.31
CA PRO A 74 -15.06 1.63 -6.62
C PRO A 74 -14.94 2.87 -7.52
N ALA A 75 -14.12 2.77 -8.57
CA ALA A 75 -14.15 3.73 -9.66
C ALA A 75 -15.53 3.69 -10.34
N VAL A 76 -16.23 4.83 -10.47
CA VAL A 76 -17.48 4.87 -11.21
C VAL A 76 -17.35 5.84 -12.39
N VAL A 77 -17.62 5.30 -13.57
CA VAL A 77 -17.56 6.05 -14.84
C VAL A 77 -18.87 5.89 -15.58
N VAL A 78 -19.35 6.97 -16.20
CA VAL A 78 -20.50 6.96 -17.11
C VAL A 78 -20.02 7.26 -18.51
N ILE A 79 -20.48 6.49 -19.48
CA ILE A 79 -20.35 6.81 -20.91
C ILE A 79 -21.77 6.89 -21.49
N ASP A 80 -22.04 7.91 -22.29
CA ASP A 80 -23.35 7.97 -22.98
C ASP A 80 -23.47 6.84 -24.01
N GLU A 81 -24.70 6.46 -24.36
CA GLU A 81 -24.95 5.32 -25.26
C GLU A 81 -24.48 5.55 -26.71
N THR A 82 -24.14 6.80 -27.06
CA THR A 82 -23.55 7.11 -28.36
C THR A 82 -22.03 7.01 -28.37
N GLY A 83 -21.42 6.85 -27.17
CA GLY A 83 -19.98 6.78 -27.02
C GLY A 83 -19.26 8.10 -27.21
N ARG A 84 -19.96 9.25 -27.02
CA ARG A 84 -19.38 10.57 -27.27
C ARG A 84 -18.65 11.14 -26.06
N TYR A 85 -19.23 11.01 -24.86
CA TYR A 85 -18.67 11.53 -23.63
C TYR A 85 -18.44 10.45 -22.59
N VAL A 86 -17.29 10.46 -21.94
CA VAL A 86 -16.99 9.58 -20.81
C VAL A 86 -16.66 10.41 -19.58
N ILE A 87 -17.42 10.19 -18.51
CA ILE A 87 -17.49 11.06 -17.33
C ILE A 87 -17.13 10.25 -16.09
N PRO A 88 -16.00 10.49 -15.40
CA PRO A 88 -15.74 9.93 -14.09
C PRO A 88 -16.66 10.59 -13.06
N VAL A 89 -17.40 9.78 -12.30
CA VAL A 89 -18.44 10.24 -11.35
C VAL A 89 -17.99 10.09 -9.91
N LEU A 90 -17.25 9.00 -9.59
CA LEU A 90 -16.83 8.69 -8.22
C LEU A 90 -15.42 8.12 -8.22
N SER A 91 -14.67 8.42 -7.14
CA SER A 91 -13.31 7.89 -6.90
C SER A 91 -12.32 8.21 -8.03
N GLY A 92 -12.26 9.48 -8.44
CA GLY A 92 -11.46 9.97 -9.59
C GLY A 92 -9.98 9.57 -9.53
N HIS A 93 -9.28 9.90 -8.45
CA HIS A 93 -7.85 9.66 -8.27
C HIS A 93 -7.57 8.29 -7.63
N LEU A 94 -7.84 8.12 -6.32
CA LEU A 94 -7.54 6.89 -5.58
C LEU A 94 -8.23 5.65 -6.16
N GLY A 95 -9.48 5.77 -6.57
CA GLY A 95 -10.20 4.68 -7.22
C GLY A 95 -9.84 4.52 -8.69
N GLY A 96 -9.21 5.54 -9.33
CA GLY A 96 -8.75 5.49 -10.72
C GLY A 96 -9.82 5.77 -11.76
N ALA A 97 -10.96 6.41 -11.39
CA ALA A 97 -12.04 6.68 -12.37
C ALA A 97 -11.60 7.67 -13.46
N ASN A 98 -10.69 8.63 -13.17
CA ASN A 98 -10.16 9.56 -14.16
C ASN A 98 -9.31 8.82 -15.21
N ASP A 99 -8.44 7.91 -14.79
CA ASP A 99 -7.60 7.14 -15.70
C ASP A 99 -8.42 6.11 -16.49
N LEU A 100 -9.43 5.49 -15.85
CA LEU A 100 -10.38 4.63 -16.54
C LEU A 100 -11.16 5.39 -17.62
N ALA A 101 -11.59 6.62 -17.32
CA ALA A 101 -12.26 7.48 -18.30
C ALA A 101 -11.33 7.80 -19.49
N ARG A 102 -10.06 8.15 -19.24
CA ARG A 102 -9.05 8.36 -20.29
C ARG A 102 -8.83 7.09 -21.13
N ARG A 103 -8.75 5.93 -20.46
CA ARG A 103 -8.59 4.63 -21.14
C ARG A 103 -9.79 4.30 -22.02
N ILE A 104 -11.01 4.49 -21.53
CA ILE A 104 -12.24 4.31 -22.32
C ILE A 104 -12.26 5.28 -23.51
N ALA A 105 -11.88 6.55 -23.29
CA ALA A 105 -11.79 7.55 -24.36
C ALA A 105 -10.84 7.11 -25.48
N ARG A 106 -9.66 6.60 -25.16
CA ARG A 106 -8.72 6.03 -26.15
C ARG A 106 -9.30 4.83 -26.91
N LEU A 107 -10.11 4.00 -26.26
CA LEU A 107 -10.70 2.80 -26.89
C LEU A 107 -11.89 3.11 -27.79
N THR A 108 -12.65 4.16 -27.50
CA THR A 108 -13.93 4.46 -28.17
C THR A 108 -13.89 5.71 -29.04
N GLY A 109 -12.88 6.56 -28.89
CA GLY A 109 -12.84 7.90 -29.49
C GLY A 109 -13.73 8.91 -28.75
N ALA A 110 -14.23 8.58 -27.57
CA ALA A 110 -15.02 9.48 -26.73
C ALA A 110 -14.19 10.64 -26.17
N GLU A 111 -14.85 11.72 -25.78
CA GLU A 111 -14.25 12.84 -25.07
C GLU A 111 -14.31 12.60 -23.56
N PRO A 112 -13.18 12.57 -22.82
CA PRO A 112 -13.18 12.43 -21.37
C PRO A 112 -13.51 13.77 -20.70
N VAL A 113 -14.57 13.80 -19.88
CA VAL A 113 -15.01 15.01 -19.17
C VAL A 113 -14.49 14.97 -17.74
N ILE A 114 -13.21 15.30 -17.55
CA ILE A 114 -12.55 15.30 -16.24
C ILE A 114 -12.60 16.72 -15.67
N THR A 115 -13.12 16.85 -14.43
CA THR A 115 -13.39 18.14 -13.78
C THR A 115 -12.59 18.36 -12.49
N THR A 116 -11.69 17.45 -12.14
CA THR A 116 -10.88 17.55 -10.91
C THR A 116 -9.85 18.68 -11.03
N ALA A 117 -9.76 19.54 -10.03
CA ALA A 117 -8.92 20.73 -10.06
C ALA A 117 -7.44 20.43 -10.33
N THR A 118 -6.88 19.38 -9.71
CA THR A 118 -5.49 18.96 -9.92
C THR A 118 -5.24 18.47 -11.35
N ASP A 119 -6.20 17.77 -11.98
CA ASP A 119 -6.09 17.35 -13.37
C ASP A 119 -6.14 18.57 -14.33
N LEU A 120 -7.04 19.53 -14.07
CA LEU A 120 -7.18 20.74 -14.88
C LEU A 120 -5.95 21.66 -14.78
N ALA A 121 -5.34 21.72 -13.59
CA ALA A 121 -4.12 22.49 -13.34
C ALA A 121 -2.84 21.77 -13.77
N HIS A 122 -2.91 20.51 -14.23
CA HIS A 122 -1.77 19.63 -14.46
C HIS A 122 -0.83 19.54 -13.23
N ALA A 123 -1.38 19.73 -12.03
CA ALA A 123 -0.65 19.74 -10.77
C ALA A 123 -0.39 18.32 -10.26
N PHE A 124 0.69 18.15 -9.47
CA PHE A 124 1.01 16.86 -8.86
C PHE A 124 -0.15 16.38 -7.97
N SER A 125 -0.69 15.21 -8.31
CA SER A 125 -1.77 14.56 -7.57
C SER A 125 -1.21 13.42 -6.75
N VAL A 126 -1.02 13.67 -5.45
CA VAL A 126 -0.38 12.73 -4.53
C VAL A 126 -1.15 11.41 -4.40
N ASP A 127 -2.45 11.44 -4.47
CA ASP A 127 -3.30 10.23 -4.37
C ASP A 127 -3.33 9.44 -5.69
N ALA A 128 -3.32 10.09 -6.84
CA ALA A 128 -3.10 9.42 -8.13
C ALA A 128 -1.71 8.81 -8.19
N TRP A 129 -0.69 9.54 -7.75
CA TRP A 129 0.67 9.05 -7.64
C TRP A 129 0.78 7.83 -6.73
N ALA A 130 0.23 7.88 -5.52
CA ALA A 130 0.24 6.75 -4.59
C ALA A 130 -0.39 5.49 -5.20
N ARG A 131 -1.51 5.63 -5.91
CA ARG A 131 -2.16 4.53 -6.62
C ARG A 131 -1.28 3.93 -7.72
N ILE A 132 -0.69 4.77 -8.57
CA ILE A 132 0.18 4.32 -9.67
C ILE A 132 1.43 3.62 -9.14
N GLN A 133 2.00 4.13 -8.05
CA GLN A 133 3.17 3.51 -7.39
C GLN A 133 2.80 2.27 -6.53
N GLY A 134 1.54 1.83 -6.53
CA GLY A 134 1.10 0.66 -5.74
C GLY A 134 1.13 0.86 -4.23
N CYS A 135 0.98 2.10 -3.78
CA CYS A 135 0.99 2.48 -2.38
C CYS A 135 -0.43 2.58 -1.79
N ALA A 136 -0.54 2.40 -0.49
CA ALA A 136 -1.72 2.74 0.29
C ALA A 136 -1.57 4.15 0.89
N VAL A 137 -2.71 4.81 1.13
CA VAL A 137 -2.78 6.09 1.84
C VAL A 137 -3.46 5.87 3.19
N GLU A 138 -2.77 6.12 4.30
CA GLU A 138 -3.30 5.80 5.63
C GLU A 138 -4.21 6.88 6.21
N ASN A 139 -3.93 8.15 5.99
CA ASN A 139 -4.74 9.26 6.50
C ASN A 139 -5.28 10.13 5.36
N PRO A 140 -6.22 9.62 4.55
CA PRO A 140 -6.67 10.23 3.29
C PRO A 140 -7.32 11.61 3.47
N GLY A 141 -7.74 11.96 4.68
CA GLY A 141 -8.22 13.31 5.00
C GLY A 141 -7.17 14.40 4.74
N ARG A 142 -5.87 14.07 4.85
CA ARG A 142 -4.76 14.97 4.60
C ARG A 142 -4.48 15.23 3.12
N ILE A 143 -4.95 14.38 2.21
CA ILE A 143 -4.80 14.58 0.76
C ILE A 143 -5.31 15.97 0.36
N LYS A 144 -6.49 16.36 0.87
CA LYS A 144 -7.10 17.66 0.54
C LYS A 144 -6.17 18.81 0.90
N TYR A 145 -5.51 18.73 2.05
CA TYR A 145 -4.59 19.76 2.52
C TYR A 145 -3.35 19.85 1.62
N VAL A 146 -2.71 18.71 1.30
CA VAL A 146 -1.55 18.64 0.39
C VAL A 146 -1.91 19.17 -1.00
N SER A 147 -3.04 18.72 -1.56
CA SER A 147 -3.49 19.18 -2.90
C SER A 147 -3.81 20.68 -2.90
N SER A 148 -4.38 21.21 -1.81
CA SER A 148 -4.67 22.65 -1.70
C SER A 148 -3.39 23.48 -1.70
N LYS A 149 -2.35 23.04 -0.99
CA LYS A 149 -1.04 23.71 -0.98
C LYS A 149 -0.43 23.77 -2.39
N ILE A 150 -0.36 22.63 -3.08
CA ILE A 150 0.16 22.57 -4.45
C ILE A 150 -0.63 23.50 -5.40
N LEU A 151 -1.96 23.47 -5.32
CA LEU A 151 -2.81 24.33 -6.16
C LEU A 151 -2.68 25.82 -5.83
N SER A 152 -2.27 26.17 -4.61
CA SER A 152 -1.98 27.57 -4.21
C SER A 152 -0.57 28.02 -4.61
N GLY A 153 0.27 27.13 -5.15
CA GLY A 153 1.67 27.42 -5.47
C GLY A 153 2.61 27.37 -4.26
N ASP A 154 2.17 26.75 -3.17
CA ASP A 154 3.02 26.54 -1.97
C ASP A 154 3.78 25.22 -2.09
N ASP A 155 5.01 25.20 -1.60
CA ASP A 155 5.83 24.01 -1.59
C ASP A 155 5.34 22.97 -0.56
N ILE A 156 5.47 21.68 -0.92
CA ILE A 156 5.29 20.54 -0.04
C ILE A 156 6.60 19.77 0.10
N VAL A 157 6.82 19.14 1.24
CA VAL A 157 8.00 18.31 1.48
C VAL A 157 7.61 16.83 1.48
N ILE A 158 8.24 16.04 0.60
CA ILE A 158 8.18 14.59 0.60
C ILE A 158 9.39 14.04 1.33
N VAL A 159 9.15 13.32 2.43
CA VAL A 159 10.15 12.59 3.17
C VAL A 159 10.05 11.11 2.81
N SER A 160 11.07 10.53 2.20
CA SER A 160 11.02 9.16 1.68
C SER A 160 12.15 8.30 2.20
N ASP A 161 11.83 7.04 2.52
CA ASP A 161 12.83 5.98 2.78
C ASP A 161 13.42 5.43 1.47
N PHE A 162 12.85 5.80 0.33
CA PHE A 162 13.20 5.26 -0.98
C PHE A 162 13.59 6.41 -1.92
N PRO A 163 14.64 6.23 -2.74
CA PRO A 163 14.94 7.18 -3.81
C PRO A 163 13.79 7.20 -4.81
N ILE A 164 13.36 8.40 -5.21
CA ILE A 164 12.31 8.60 -6.21
C ILE A 164 12.98 9.07 -7.49
N SER A 165 12.74 8.36 -8.60
CA SER A 165 13.31 8.70 -9.90
C SER A 165 12.40 9.63 -10.71
N GLY A 166 12.97 10.24 -11.76
CA GLY A 166 12.23 11.14 -12.66
C GLY A 166 12.36 12.60 -12.29
N GLU A 167 11.69 13.45 -13.05
CA GLU A 167 11.65 14.90 -12.84
C GLU A 167 10.73 15.23 -11.66
N VAL A 168 11.26 15.99 -10.71
CA VAL A 168 10.51 16.41 -9.53
C VAL A 168 9.45 17.42 -9.95
N PRO A 169 8.17 17.21 -9.62
CA PRO A 169 7.09 18.15 -9.97
C PRO A 169 7.29 19.53 -9.33
N GLU A 170 6.69 20.54 -9.94
CA GLU A 170 6.64 21.89 -9.34
C GLU A 170 6.01 21.84 -7.94
N HIS A 171 6.52 22.66 -7.03
CA HIS A 171 6.08 22.74 -5.63
C HIS A 171 6.26 21.44 -4.82
N VAL A 172 7.22 20.58 -5.23
CA VAL A 172 7.59 19.37 -4.51
C VAL A 172 9.08 19.40 -4.15
N ILE A 173 9.38 19.28 -2.87
CA ILE A 173 10.74 19.12 -2.35
C ILE A 173 10.89 17.70 -1.83
N VAL A 174 11.92 16.98 -2.27
CA VAL A 174 12.15 15.58 -1.87
C VAL A 174 13.34 15.47 -0.93
N ARG A 175 13.16 14.75 0.18
CA ARG A 175 14.23 14.39 1.12
C ARG A 175 14.24 12.87 1.28
N VAL A 176 15.36 12.25 0.97
CA VAL A 176 15.53 10.79 1.08
C VAL A 176 16.42 10.48 2.27
N PHE A 177 15.92 9.68 3.22
CA PHE A 177 16.68 9.22 4.38
C PHE A 177 17.19 7.79 4.13
N ARG A 178 18.50 7.61 4.27
CA ARG A 178 19.16 6.32 4.05
C ARG A 178 19.32 5.49 5.33
N ASP A 179 19.14 6.10 6.51
CA ASP A 179 19.29 5.44 7.79
C ASP A 179 18.18 5.81 8.79
N ALA A 180 18.04 4.98 9.84
CA ALA A 180 17.02 5.16 10.86
C ALA A 180 17.31 6.35 11.83
N GLU A 181 18.56 6.74 11.99
CA GLU A 181 18.97 7.82 12.92
C GLU A 181 18.63 9.20 12.33
N SER A 182 18.96 9.43 11.07
CA SER A 182 18.60 10.66 10.34
C SER A 182 17.09 10.88 10.28
N ARG A 183 16.31 9.78 10.22
CA ARG A 183 14.85 9.81 10.20
C ARG A 183 14.25 10.21 11.56
N ASN A 184 14.80 9.70 12.66
CA ASN A 184 14.28 9.99 14.01
C ASN A 184 14.50 11.45 14.42
N ALA A 185 15.51 12.11 13.88
CA ALA A 185 15.73 13.54 14.06
C ALA A 185 14.66 14.38 13.35
N CYS A 186 14.15 13.92 12.19
CA CYS A 186 13.17 14.64 11.37
C CYS A 186 11.70 14.39 11.79
N VAL A 187 11.40 13.27 12.46
CA VAL A 187 10.06 12.90 12.93
C VAL A 187 10.09 12.79 14.46
N ARG A 188 10.21 13.92 15.17
CA ARG A 188 10.08 13.97 16.63
C ARG A 188 8.65 13.70 17.06
N GLY A 189 8.25 12.43 17.02
CA GLY A 189 7.07 11.89 17.68
C GLY A 189 7.45 10.55 18.29
N ARG A 190 7.58 10.54 19.62
CA ARG A 190 8.07 9.44 20.47
C ARG A 190 7.55 8.05 20.07
N ASN A 191 8.45 7.06 20.17
CA ASN A 191 8.29 5.62 19.99
C ASN A 191 8.49 5.08 18.57
N CYS A 192 9.73 5.12 18.09
CA CYS A 192 10.23 4.07 17.20
C CYS A 192 10.98 3.08 18.06
N CYS A 193 10.59 1.79 18.05
CA CYS A 193 11.30 0.72 18.74
C CYS A 193 12.77 0.67 18.29
N PRO A 194 13.76 0.84 19.17
CA PRO A 194 15.14 0.58 18.84
C PRO A 194 15.35 -0.93 18.79
N GLY A 195 15.84 -1.43 17.67
CA GLY A 195 16.43 -2.76 17.62
C GLY A 195 15.83 -3.76 16.64
N MET A 196 16.14 -3.57 15.34
CA MET A 196 15.97 -4.65 14.36
C MET A 196 17.19 -4.94 13.48
N TYR A 197 18.35 -4.39 13.81
CA TYR A 197 19.62 -4.77 13.18
C TYR A 197 20.71 -4.87 14.24
N GLY A 198 21.08 -6.09 14.61
CA GLY A 198 22.17 -6.43 15.51
C GLY A 198 21.71 -7.10 16.79
N SER A 199 22.27 -8.26 17.09
CA SER A 199 22.17 -8.94 18.37
C SER A 199 22.60 -8.01 19.50
N ILE A 200 21.67 -7.56 20.32
CA ILE A 200 21.98 -6.82 21.54
C ILE A 200 22.31 -7.85 22.62
N ASP A 201 23.52 -7.74 23.19
CA ASP A 201 23.97 -8.51 24.34
C ASP A 201 23.14 -8.05 25.57
N GLU A 202 22.54 -9.00 26.29
CA GLU A 202 21.62 -8.76 27.43
C GLU A 202 22.20 -7.96 28.62
N ARG A 203 23.39 -7.38 28.45
CA ARG A 203 24.10 -6.59 29.49
C ARG A 203 23.83 -5.10 29.48
N ASP A 204 23.24 -4.55 28.40
CA ASP A 204 23.04 -3.09 28.28
C ASP A 204 21.67 -2.59 28.79
N GLU A 205 20.69 -3.48 29.04
CA GLU A 205 19.37 -3.07 29.55
C GLU A 205 19.35 -2.65 31.04
N ARG A 206 20.42 -2.94 31.81
CA ARG A 206 20.52 -2.55 33.24
C ARG A 206 21.08 -1.15 33.49
N ALA A 207 21.73 -0.54 32.51
CA ALA A 207 22.38 0.77 32.66
C ALA A 207 21.44 1.96 32.41
N ALA A 208 20.29 1.73 31.79
CA ALA A 208 19.35 2.81 31.42
C ALA A 208 18.27 3.14 32.44
N CYS A 209 18.15 2.38 33.54
CA CYS A 209 17.12 2.56 34.57
C CYS A 209 17.60 3.22 35.89
N GLU A 210 18.89 3.54 36.05
CA GLU A 210 19.44 4.07 37.32
C GLU A 210 19.99 5.50 37.25
N ALA A 211 19.64 6.30 36.25
CA ALA A 211 20.11 7.66 36.10
C ALA A 211 18.99 8.74 36.23
N GLU A 212 18.13 8.61 37.23
CA GLU A 212 17.33 9.74 37.78
C GLU A 212 17.53 9.74 39.27
N ASP A 213 18.48 10.54 39.76
CA ASP A 213 18.59 11.29 40.98
C ASP A 213 20.06 11.45 41.40
N SER A 214 20.67 12.60 41.13
CA SER A 214 21.51 13.32 42.08
C SER A 214 22.15 14.56 41.41
N ASP A 215 21.88 15.69 42.05
CA ASP A 215 22.47 17.00 41.81
C ASP A 215 23.97 17.08 42.05
N ALA A 216 24.57 18.04 41.33
CA ALA A 216 25.64 18.96 41.71
C ALA A 216 27.12 18.55 41.60
N ALA A 217 27.82 19.44 40.90
CA ALA A 217 29.18 19.99 41.11
C ALA A 217 30.33 19.55 40.18
N SER A 218 30.67 20.54 39.35
CA SER A 218 32.00 21.03 38.96
C SER A 218 33.17 20.07 38.68
N GLY A 219 33.79 20.23 37.48
CA GLY A 219 35.15 19.80 37.24
C GLY A 219 35.55 19.86 35.76
N LYS A 220 36.33 20.87 35.38
CA LYS A 220 37.00 20.97 34.07
C LYS A 220 37.99 19.83 33.85
N ALA A 221 37.98 19.21 32.69
CA ALA A 221 39.17 18.65 32.04
C ALA A 221 38.94 18.64 30.53
N ASP A 222 39.94 19.18 29.86
CA ASP A 222 40.19 19.29 28.45
C ASP A 222 40.54 17.90 27.88
N ASP A 223 39.91 17.46 26.82
CA ASP A 223 40.52 16.49 25.90
C ASP A 223 39.87 16.58 24.52
N SER A 224 40.70 17.03 23.59
CA SER A 224 40.42 17.17 22.18
C SER A 224 40.36 15.81 21.50
N VAL A 225 39.16 15.36 21.11
CA VAL A 225 39.00 14.31 20.10
C VAL A 225 38.23 14.92 18.93
N ALA A 226 38.86 14.88 17.77
CA ALA A 226 38.33 15.39 16.53
C ALA A 226 37.02 14.63 16.17
N HIS A 227 35.90 15.29 16.26
CA HIS A 227 34.65 14.88 15.62
C HIS A 227 34.73 15.27 14.14
N GLU A 228 34.75 14.27 13.26
CA GLU A 228 34.40 14.48 11.84
C GLU A 228 33.03 15.10 11.79
N GLY A 229 32.92 16.30 11.21
CA GLY A 229 31.72 17.11 11.21
C GLY A 229 30.60 16.44 10.46
N ILE A 230 29.52 16.17 11.16
CA ILE A 230 28.19 16.03 10.59
C ILE A 230 27.89 17.37 9.93
N ASP A 231 27.58 17.35 8.64
CA ASP A 231 27.38 18.57 7.84
C ASP A 231 26.22 19.36 8.45
N GLU A 232 26.52 20.55 9.01
CA GLU A 232 25.54 21.49 9.62
C GLU A 232 24.37 21.84 8.67
N ARG A 233 24.50 21.54 7.36
CA ARG A 233 23.44 21.69 6.36
C ARG A 233 22.33 20.63 6.53
N ASP A 234 22.67 19.41 6.96
CA ASP A 234 21.68 18.32 7.16
C ASP A 234 20.86 18.55 8.42
N GLU A 235 21.45 19.12 9.49
CA GLU A 235 20.71 19.48 10.70
C GLU A 235 19.78 20.70 10.48
N ARG A 236 20.21 21.69 9.70
CA ARG A 236 19.36 22.82 9.29
C ARG A 236 18.20 22.37 8.41
N ALA A 237 18.47 21.48 7.44
CA ALA A 237 17.46 20.92 6.58
C ALA A 237 16.41 20.07 7.34
N ALA A 238 16.81 19.38 8.41
CA ALA A 238 15.89 18.65 9.29
C ALA A 238 15.01 19.62 10.13
N CYS A 239 15.58 20.73 10.60
CA CYS A 239 14.84 21.74 11.38
C CYS A 239 13.84 22.52 10.51
N GLU A 240 14.20 22.83 9.25
CA GLU A 240 13.30 23.49 8.28
C GLU A 240 12.10 22.62 7.86
N ALA A 241 12.18 21.29 8.02
CA ALA A 241 11.05 20.39 7.77
C ALA A 241 10.01 20.38 8.91
N GLU A 242 10.38 20.81 10.12
CA GLU A 242 9.46 20.96 11.26
C GLU A 242 8.49 22.16 11.07
N ASP A 243 8.90 23.16 10.29
CA ASP A 243 8.10 24.35 9.96
C ASP A 243 7.30 24.21 8.66
N ALA A 244 7.47 23.11 7.91
CA ALA A 244 6.73 22.91 6.67
C ALA A 244 5.29 22.46 6.98
N ASP A 245 4.32 23.31 6.66
CA ASP A 245 2.89 23.09 6.86
C ASP A 245 2.33 21.84 6.16
N ALA A 246 3.01 21.26 5.17
CA ALA A 246 2.58 20.10 4.42
C ALA A 246 3.72 19.10 4.22
N VAL A 247 3.80 18.11 5.10
CA VAL A 247 4.77 17.01 5.01
C VAL A 247 4.06 15.73 4.61
N LEU A 248 4.67 15.00 3.67
CA LEU A 248 4.23 13.68 3.22
C LEU A 248 5.38 12.70 3.47
N THR A 249 5.07 11.56 4.09
CA THR A 249 6.06 10.50 4.28
C THR A 249 5.77 9.27 3.42
N ILE A 250 6.84 8.66 2.87
CA ILE A 250 6.79 7.41 2.12
C ILE A 250 7.60 6.38 2.90
N CYS A 251 6.90 5.56 3.68
CA CYS A 251 7.52 4.60 4.59
C CYS A 251 6.59 3.39 4.78
N HIS A 252 7.15 2.17 4.86
CA HIS A 252 6.39 0.97 5.20
C HIS A 252 6.28 0.72 6.71
N ARG A 253 7.09 1.38 7.53
CA ARG A 253 7.09 1.24 8.97
C ARG A 253 5.91 1.97 9.60
N ASP A 254 5.46 1.48 10.76
CA ASP A 254 4.42 2.15 11.50
C ASP A 254 4.97 3.37 12.24
N THR A 255 4.36 4.53 12.05
CA THR A 255 4.73 5.80 12.70
C THR A 255 3.47 6.56 13.07
N VAL A 256 3.40 7.09 14.29
CA VAL A 256 2.21 7.77 14.80
C VAL A 256 2.35 9.28 14.65
N ASN A 257 2.14 9.82 13.45
CA ASN A 257 1.96 11.27 13.28
C ASN A 257 0.75 11.56 12.40
N VAL A 258 -0.37 11.92 13.02
CA VAL A 258 -1.65 12.21 12.34
C VAL A 258 -1.63 13.50 11.51
N GLN A 259 -0.63 14.36 11.72
CA GLN A 259 -0.48 15.61 10.98
C GLN A 259 0.14 15.43 9.59
N ILE A 260 0.84 14.32 9.36
CA ILE A 260 1.58 14.03 8.14
C ILE A 260 0.75 13.10 7.24
N LEU A 261 0.71 13.38 5.93
CA LEU A 261 0.13 12.45 4.96
C LEU A 261 1.07 11.25 4.79
N ARG A 262 0.58 10.05 5.08
CA ARG A 262 1.39 8.82 5.00
C ARG A 262 1.04 8.01 3.77
N ILE A 263 2.06 7.77 2.96
CA ILE A 263 2.02 6.89 1.79
C ILE A 263 2.80 5.63 2.13
N VAL A 264 2.14 4.49 2.09
CA VAL A 264 2.70 3.20 2.51
C VAL A 264 2.86 2.30 1.27
N PRO A 265 4.10 2.04 0.83
CA PRO A 265 4.34 1.10 -0.26
C PRO A 265 3.88 -0.30 0.12
N ARG A 266 3.15 -0.96 -0.77
CA ARG A 266 2.72 -2.36 -0.60
C ARG A 266 3.83 -3.31 -1.05
N ILE A 267 4.82 -3.47 -0.20
CA ILE A 267 6.05 -4.20 -0.51
C ILE A 267 6.35 -5.36 0.45
N VAL A 268 5.57 -5.52 1.52
CA VAL A 268 5.81 -6.57 2.51
C VAL A 268 5.10 -7.85 2.10
N CYS A 269 5.86 -8.92 1.93
CA CYS A 269 5.41 -10.25 1.60
C CYS A 269 5.32 -11.08 2.89
N ALA A 270 4.13 -11.60 3.21
CA ALA A 270 3.96 -12.48 4.36
C ALA A 270 4.00 -13.96 3.92
N GLY A 271 5.04 -14.65 4.33
CA GLY A 271 5.12 -16.10 4.21
C GLY A 271 4.39 -16.76 5.39
N VAL A 272 3.45 -17.65 5.08
CA VAL A 272 2.55 -18.24 6.06
C VAL A 272 2.60 -19.76 6.01
N GLY A 273 2.81 -20.38 7.18
CA GLY A 273 2.57 -21.80 7.40
C GLY A 273 1.47 -21.98 8.44
N CYS A 274 0.58 -22.94 8.28
CA CYS A 274 -0.49 -23.17 9.23
C CYS A 274 -0.86 -24.65 9.35
N ARG A 275 -1.55 -25.02 10.44
CA ARG A 275 -2.19 -26.32 10.57
C ARG A 275 -3.36 -26.39 9.59
N ARG A 276 -3.74 -27.60 9.18
CA ARG A 276 -4.89 -27.80 8.30
C ARG A 276 -6.19 -27.40 9.01
N GLY A 277 -7.09 -26.72 8.30
CA GLY A 277 -8.39 -26.28 8.80
C GLY A 277 -8.34 -25.11 9.79
N ILE A 278 -7.29 -24.30 9.76
CA ILE A 278 -7.21 -23.06 10.56
C ILE A 278 -8.20 -22.03 10.01
N PRO A 279 -9.07 -21.43 10.85
CA PRO A 279 -10.00 -20.39 10.44
C PRO A 279 -9.26 -19.12 9.96
N ALA A 280 -9.84 -18.39 8.98
CA ALA A 280 -9.30 -17.14 8.45
C ALA A 280 -8.98 -16.09 9.53
N ARG A 281 -9.81 -15.99 10.59
CA ARG A 281 -9.60 -15.09 11.74
C ARG A 281 -8.29 -15.34 12.49
N ASN A 282 -7.83 -16.59 12.55
CA ASN A 282 -6.58 -16.94 13.24
C ASN A 282 -5.39 -16.49 12.39
N ILE A 283 -5.50 -16.62 11.07
CA ILE A 283 -4.52 -16.13 10.10
C ILE A 283 -4.43 -14.61 10.16
N GLU A 284 -5.57 -13.92 10.15
CA GLU A 284 -5.65 -12.47 10.31
C GLU A 284 -4.98 -11.99 11.61
N ASN A 285 -5.29 -12.62 12.73
CA ASN A 285 -4.68 -12.28 14.02
C ASN A 285 -3.16 -12.51 14.02
N ALA A 286 -2.70 -13.63 13.43
CA ALA A 286 -1.27 -13.95 13.36
C ALA A 286 -0.51 -12.92 12.51
N ILE A 287 -1.07 -12.53 11.35
CA ILE A 287 -0.47 -11.52 10.48
C ILE A 287 -0.44 -10.17 11.18
N ARG A 288 -1.55 -9.72 11.77
CA ARG A 288 -1.61 -8.45 12.50
C ARG A 288 -0.55 -8.39 13.61
N ARG A 289 -0.43 -9.45 14.45
CA ARG A 289 0.60 -9.51 15.50
C ARG A 289 2.01 -9.49 14.94
N ALA A 290 2.29 -10.19 13.84
CA ALA A 290 3.60 -10.15 13.19
C ALA A 290 3.95 -8.73 12.70
N PHE A 291 2.99 -7.99 12.15
CA PHE A 291 3.18 -6.60 11.70
C PHE A 291 3.37 -5.65 12.88
N GLU A 292 2.58 -5.79 13.96
CA GLU A 292 2.73 -5.03 15.21
C GLU A 292 4.12 -5.26 15.83
N GLU A 293 4.56 -6.51 16.00
CA GLU A 293 5.88 -6.87 16.56
C GLU A 293 7.04 -6.40 15.66
N ALA A 294 6.83 -6.40 14.34
CA ALA A 294 7.79 -5.88 13.38
C ALA A 294 7.78 -4.33 13.26
N CYS A 295 6.87 -3.63 13.94
CA CYS A 295 6.65 -2.19 13.79
C CYS A 295 6.44 -1.76 12.33
N ILE A 296 5.63 -2.54 11.57
CA ILE A 296 5.33 -2.32 10.16
C ILE A 296 3.83 -2.09 10.00
N SER A 297 3.45 -1.13 9.16
CA SER A 297 2.04 -0.91 8.83
C SER A 297 1.44 -2.11 8.10
N GLU A 298 0.27 -2.61 8.53
CA GLU A 298 -0.46 -3.66 7.81
C GLU A 298 -0.80 -3.26 6.37
N ASN A 299 -0.90 -1.97 6.07
CA ASN A 299 -1.14 -1.46 4.72
C ASN A 299 0.05 -1.72 3.76
N ALA A 300 1.22 -2.08 4.30
CA ALA A 300 2.38 -2.49 3.50
C ALA A 300 2.27 -3.93 2.98
N LEU A 301 1.30 -4.73 3.45
CA LEU A 301 1.10 -6.10 3.01
C LEU A 301 0.74 -6.14 1.52
N CYS A 302 1.55 -6.85 0.73
CA CYS A 302 1.34 -7.00 -0.73
C CYS A 302 0.77 -8.36 -1.13
N GLY A 303 0.84 -9.38 -0.27
CA GLY A 303 0.33 -10.71 -0.57
C GLY A 303 0.72 -11.76 0.47
N ILE A 304 0.08 -12.92 0.36
CA ILE A 304 0.33 -14.10 1.19
C ILE A 304 1.01 -15.17 0.35
N PHE A 305 2.04 -15.77 0.92
CA PHE A 305 2.88 -16.75 0.26
C PHE A 305 3.01 -18.02 1.10
N SER A 306 2.94 -19.19 0.46
CA SER A 306 2.99 -20.47 1.17
C SER A 306 3.55 -21.59 0.26
N ILE A 307 3.51 -22.82 0.73
CA ILE A 307 3.81 -24.01 -0.04
C ILE A 307 2.56 -24.51 -0.78
N ASP A 308 2.73 -25.19 -1.92
CA ASP A 308 1.68 -25.69 -2.82
C ASP A 308 0.67 -26.64 -2.14
N ILE A 309 1.10 -27.47 -1.17
CA ILE A 309 0.19 -28.32 -0.37
C ILE A 309 -0.84 -27.52 0.45
N LYS A 310 -0.71 -26.19 0.51
CA LYS A 310 -1.61 -25.24 1.17
C LYS A 310 -2.49 -24.45 0.20
N ALA A 311 -2.40 -24.73 -1.09
CA ALA A 311 -3.19 -24.03 -2.12
C ALA A 311 -4.70 -24.11 -1.88
N ASP A 312 -5.18 -25.22 -1.32
CA ASP A 312 -6.60 -25.47 -1.00
C ASP A 312 -6.97 -25.20 0.46
N GLU A 313 -6.11 -24.52 1.23
CA GLU A 313 -6.41 -24.20 2.63
C GLU A 313 -7.46 -23.10 2.70
N GLU A 314 -8.69 -23.45 3.11
CA GLU A 314 -9.87 -22.59 3.08
C GLU A 314 -9.65 -21.28 3.85
N GLY A 315 -9.04 -21.33 5.04
CA GLY A 315 -8.79 -20.15 5.85
C GLY A 315 -7.83 -19.14 5.20
N LEU A 316 -6.79 -19.62 4.46
CA LEU A 316 -5.87 -18.76 3.71
C LEU A 316 -6.58 -18.10 2.54
N ARG A 317 -7.39 -18.87 1.81
CA ARG A 317 -8.15 -18.35 0.66
C ARG A 317 -9.19 -17.31 1.11
N GLU A 318 -10.00 -17.64 2.12
CA GLU A 318 -11.00 -16.73 2.70
C GLU A 318 -10.36 -15.41 3.17
N PHE A 319 -9.23 -15.49 3.90
CA PHE A 319 -8.49 -14.30 4.33
C PHE A 319 -8.04 -13.45 3.12
N CYS A 320 -7.41 -14.07 2.12
CA CYS A 320 -6.92 -13.35 0.95
C CYS A 320 -8.06 -12.74 0.11
N GLU A 321 -9.15 -13.45 -0.08
CA GLU A 321 -10.33 -12.97 -0.79
C GLU A 321 -10.97 -11.77 -0.07
N SER A 322 -11.13 -11.86 1.27
CA SER A 322 -11.71 -10.77 2.08
C SER A 322 -10.90 -9.48 2.04
N ARG A 323 -9.57 -9.60 1.94
CA ARG A 323 -8.62 -8.50 1.89
C ARG A 323 -8.20 -8.11 0.47
N ARG A 324 -8.69 -8.83 -0.56
CA ARG A 324 -8.29 -8.68 -1.97
C ARG A 324 -6.78 -8.77 -2.17
N LEU A 325 -6.13 -9.69 -1.44
CA LEU A 325 -4.71 -9.96 -1.51
C LEU A 325 -4.41 -11.14 -2.44
N PRO A 326 -3.33 -11.10 -3.20
CA PRO A 326 -2.86 -12.27 -3.92
C PRO A 326 -2.43 -13.37 -2.93
N PHE A 327 -2.84 -14.60 -3.22
CA PHE A 327 -2.37 -15.80 -2.57
C PHE A 327 -1.55 -16.62 -3.57
N VAL A 328 -0.27 -16.78 -3.31
CA VAL A 328 0.68 -17.47 -4.20
C VAL A 328 1.35 -18.61 -3.43
N THR A 329 1.42 -19.78 -4.07
CA THR A 329 2.08 -20.94 -3.51
C THR A 329 3.26 -21.38 -4.38
N PHE A 330 4.28 -21.93 -3.74
CA PHE A 330 5.51 -22.42 -4.38
C PHE A 330 5.67 -23.93 -4.11
N SER A 331 6.36 -24.62 -5.01
CA SER A 331 6.73 -26.02 -4.80
C SER A 331 7.79 -26.16 -3.70
N ALA A 332 7.93 -27.38 -3.16
CA ALA A 332 9.00 -27.66 -2.20
C ALA A 332 10.40 -27.43 -2.83
N GLU A 333 10.56 -27.70 -4.13
CA GLU A 333 11.80 -27.48 -4.87
C GLU A 333 12.12 -25.98 -4.97
N ASP A 334 11.14 -25.15 -5.33
CA ASP A 334 11.31 -23.70 -5.36
C ASP A 334 11.72 -23.14 -3.99
N LEU A 335 11.03 -23.56 -2.92
CA LEU A 335 11.35 -23.14 -1.56
C LEU A 335 12.77 -23.54 -1.14
N MET A 336 13.22 -24.74 -1.50
CA MET A 336 14.57 -25.22 -1.18
C MET A 336 15.67 -24.56 -2.03
N SER A 337 15.33 -23.94 -3.17
CA SER A 337 16.29 -23.18 -3.98
C SER A 337 16.74 -21.88 -3.34
N VAL A 338 15.96 -21.33 -2.40
CA VAL A 338 16.30 -20.09 -1.68
C VAL A 338 17.53 -20.32 -0.81
N THR A 339 18.55 -19.46 -0.95
CA THR A 339 19.80 -19.54 -0.21
C THR A 339 19.76 -18.74 1.10
N GLY A 340 20.47 -19.23 2.13
CA GLY A 340 20.56 -18.53 3.40
C GLY A 340 20.35 -19.43 4.62
N THR A 341 20.36 -18.83 5.80
CA THR A 341 20.13 -19.49 7.09
C THR A 341 18.71 -19.27 7.56
N PHE A 342 17.94 -20.35 7.62
CA PHE A 342 16.52 -20.31 8.00
C PHE A 342 16.27 -21.09 9.29
N THR A 343 15.20 -20.71 10.01
CA THR A 343 14.78 -21.38 11.24
C THR A 343 14.32 -22.80 10.94
N GLN A 344 15.09 -23.79 11.32
CA GLN A 344 14.80 -25.19 11.00
C GLN A 344 13.62 -25.77 11.80
N SER A 345 12.85 -26.66 11.17
CA SER A 345 11.79 -27.43 11.78
C SER A 345 11.80 -28.87 11.24
N ALA A 346 12.27 -29.80 12.06
CA ALA A 346 12.30 -31.22 11.70
C ALA A 346 10.91 -31.76 11.34
N PHE A 347 9.88 -31.36 12.08
CA PHE A 347 8.49 -31.78 11.85
C PHE A 347 7.96 -31.26 10.48
N VAL A 348 8.23 -30.00 10.14
CA VAL A 348 7.82 -29.43 8.86
C VAL A 348 8.56 -30.12 7.71
N LYS A 349 9.86 -30.38 7.87
CA LYS A 349 10.68 -31.06 6.87
C LYS A 349 10.20 -32.48 6.57
N GLU A 350 9.75 -33.23 7.59
CA GLU A 350 9.22 -34.58 7.42
C GLU A 350 7.93 -34.59 6.58
N ILE A 351 7.06 -33.58 6.74
CA ILE A 351 5.75 -33.52 6.07
C ILE A 351 5.86 -32.86 4.69
N THR A 352 6.67 -31.82 4.55
CA THR A 352 6.67 -30.95 3.37
C THR A 352 7.92 -31.08 2.49
N GLY A 353 8.95 -31.75 2.98
CA GLY A 353 10.28 -31.79 2.36
C GLY A 353 11.09 -30.50 2.56
N VAL A 354 10.52 -29.47 3.20
CA VAL A 354 11.12 -28.14 3.39
C VAL A 354 11.34 -27.87 4.87
N ASP A 355 12.52 -27.42 5.25
CA ASP A 355 12.89 -27.11 6.64
C ASP A 355 12.17 -25.89 7.22
N ASN A 356 11.80 -24.92 6.35
CA ASN A 356 11.07 -23.71 6.73
C ASN A 356 10.20 -23.20 5.57
N VAL A 357 8.89 -23.32 5.70
CA VAL A 357 7.94 -22.84 4.68
C VAL A 357 7.79 -21.31 4.74
N CYS A 358 7.51 -20.74 5.92
CA CYS A 358 7.12 -19.32 5.99
C CYS A 358 8.27 -18.36 5.62
N GLU A 359 9.51 -18.57 6.09
CA GLU A 359 10.61 -17.68 5.74
C GLU A 359 10.96 -17.77 4.25
N ARG A 360 11.07 -19.01 3.72
CA ARG A 360 11.41 -19.22 2.31
C ARG A 360 10.33 -18.71 1.36
N SER A 361 9.04 -18.92 1.68
CA SER A 361 7.95 -18.41 0.86
C SER A 361 7.82 -16.86 0.92
N ALA A 362 8.15 -16.23 2.05
CA ALA A 362 8.24 -14.77 2.13
C ALA A 362 9.32 -14.23 1.21
N VAL A 363 10.51 -14.82 1.22
CA VAL A 363 11.66 -14.44 0.38
C VAL A 363 11.34 -14.59 -1.10
N LEU A 364 10.82 -15.74 -1.54
CA LEU A 364 10.37 -15.93 -2.94
C LEU A 364 9.26 -14.95 -3.31
N GLY A 365 8.31 -14.74 -2.41
CA GLY A 365 7.25 -13.74 -2.58
C GLY A 365 7.78 -12.32 -2.79
N ALA A 366 8.91 -11.99 -2.17
CA ALA A 366 9.61 -10.73 -2.37
C ALA A 366 10.36 -10.65 -3.72
N GLY A 367 10.45 -11.77 -4.46
CA GLY A 367 11.22 -11.85 -5.70
C GLY A 367 12.73 -11.94 -5.45
N SER A 368 13.14 -12.44 -4.28
CA SER A 368 14.52 -12.65 -3.89
C SER A 368 14.85 -14.14 -3.85
N ASP A 369 16.10 -14.48 -4.03
CA ASP A 369 16.66 -15.83 -3.94
C ASP A 369 17.54 -16.04 -2.69
N CYS A 370 17.65 -15.01 -1.84
CA CYS A 370 18.45 -15.03 -0.62
C CYS A 370 17.73 -14.39 0.57
N GLU A 371 18.17 -14.71 1.80
CA GLU A 371 17.58 -14.26 3.04
C GLU A 371 17.69 -12.74 3.30
N ASP A 372 18.43 -11.99 2.52
CA ASP A 372 18.67 -10.55 2.73
C ASP A 372 17.38 -9.71 2.66
N SER A 373 16.35 -10.21 1.97
CA SER A 373 15.03 -9.58 1.93
C SER A 373 14.17 -9.82 3.18
N LEU A 374 14.58 -10.77 4.05
CA LEU A 374 13.82 -11.17 5.24
C LEU A 374 13.98 -10.13 6.35
N ILE A 375 12.89 -9.49 6.73
CA ILE A 375 12.88 -8.42 7.75
C ILE A 375 12.28 -8.86 9.08
N PHE A 376 11.53 -9.97 9.10
CA PHE A 376 10.95 -10.55 10.31
C PHE A 376 10.99 -12.08 10.18
N ARG A 377 11.74 -12.71 11.05
CA ARG A 377 11.93 -14.17 11.04
C ARG A 377 10.68 -14.88 11.54
N LYS A 378 10.65 -16.20 11.40
CA LYS A 378 9.53 -17.07 11.80
C LYS A 378 9.11 -16.85 13.24
N HIS A 379 7.86 -16.47 13.43
CA HIS A 379 7.13 -16.48 14.70
C HIS A 379 5.91 -17.40 14.62
N VAL A 380 5.48 -17.87 15.77
CA VAL A 380 4.36 -18.83 15.88
C VAL A 380 3.22 -18.19 16.66
N TYR A 381 2.03 -18.13 16.06
CA TYR A 381 0.82 -17.55 16.65
C TYR A 381 -0.33 -18.54 16.53
N ASP A 382 -0.75 -19.18 17.63
CA ASP A 382 -1.95 -20.03 17.69
C ASP A 382 -2.08 -21.05 16.53
N GLY A 383 -0.97 -21.69 16.15
CA GLY A 383 -0.94 -22.71 15.09
C GLY A 383 -0.70 -22.14 13.67
N VAL A 384 -0.43 -20.85 13.56
CA VAL A 384 0.02 -20.17 12.34
C VAL A 384 1.47 -19.71 12.53
N THR A 385 2.31 -19.93 11.54
CA THR A 385 3.68 -19.37 11.47
C THR A 385 3.73 -18.27 10.44
N VAL A 386 4.34 -17.14 10.79
CA VAL A 386 4.48 -15.98 9.91
C VAL A 386 5.93 -15.55 9.86
N ALA A 387 6.39 -15.17 8.68
CA ALA A 387 7.65 -14.44 8.43
C ALA A 387 7.39 -13.35 7.39
N LEU A 388 8.16 -12.26 7.45
CA LEU A 388 7.98 -11.12 6.55
C LEU A 388 9.27 -10.84 5.77
N ALA A 389 9.13 -10.61 4.47
CA ALA A 389 10.20 -10.16 3.58
C ALA A 389 9.76 -8.91 2.80
N VAL A 390 10.71 -8.11 2.32
CA VAL A 390 10.45 -6.85 1.61
C VAL A 390 10.91 -6.93 0.18
N ARG A 391 10.03 -6.55 -0.75
CA ARG A 391 10.37 -6.33 -2.17
C ARG A 391 11.17 -5.06 -2.34
N SER A 392 12.01 -5.02 -3.37
CA SER A 392 12.57 -3.76 -3.84
C SER A 392 11.45 -2.81 -4.28
N PHE A 393 11.60 -1.53 -3.94
CA PHE A 393 10.66 -0.48 -4.31
C PHE A 393 11.43 0.69 -4.91
N ALA A 394 11.13 1.01 -6.17
CA ALA A 394 11.78 2.07 -6.92
C ALA A 394 10.69 2.98 -7.54
N PRO A 395 10.10 3.89 -6.76
CA PRO A 395 9.07 4.80 -7.25
C PRO A 395 9.63 5.84 -8.21
N ASP A 396 8.74 6.35 -9.06
CA ASP A 396 9.01 7.50 -9.93
C ASP A 396 7.89 8.55 -9.81
N PHE A 397 8.10 9.74 -10.38
CA PHE A 397 7.11 10.83 -10.30
C PHE A 397 5.97 10.75 -11.32
N ARG A 398 5.63 9.59 -11.85
CA ARG A 398 4.44 9.44 -12.71
C ARG A 398 3.17 9.41 -11.86
N TRP A 399 2.22 10.31 -12.14
CA TRP A 399 0.91 10.37 -11.50
C TRP A 399 -0.26 10.36 -12.48
N THR A 400 0.02 10.22 -13.77
CA THR A 400 -0.95 10.02 -14.86
C THR A 400 -0.55 8.81 -15.70
N GLU A 401 -1.54 8.04 -16.22
CA GLU A 401 -1.32 6.89 -17.11
C GLU A 401 -1.23 7.27 -18.60
#